data_5d69ac1651dba055f6053fda50160200
#
_entry.id   5d69ac1651dba055f6053fda50160200
#
_cell.length_a   1.000
_cell.length_b   1.000
_cell.length_c   1.000
_cell.angle_alpha   90.00
_cell.angle_beta   90.00
_cell.angle_gamma   90.00
#
_symmetry.space_group_name_H-M   'P 1'
#
loop_
_entity.id
_entity.type
_entity.pdbx_description
1 polymer ?
#
loop_
_entity_poly.entity_id
_entity_poly.type
_entity_poly.pdbx_seq_one_letter_code
_entity_poly.pdbx_strand_id
1 'polypeptide(L)'
;KYKESTDKDLDPNEFTSNDAESIKKRLSARDKADARISGEVIGVTREEFENASSNLILQAELAVETALSRIEIDVSDITDIILVGGSTRMPIVTESIKRIFKKEPKIFGNPDESVALGAAIYAAYKSDSDKLNPLQKQAMSKVSMSEVAPAYFGTLILSQQGLGNRELQNTVIIAKDEKIPCSVTESYYTISDNQTGVDCTVTQSQTEE
;
A
#
# COMPACT_ATOMS: atom_id res chain seq x y z
N LYS A 1 -21.43 -17.70 -14.60
CA LYS A 1 -21.36 -18.35 -15.92
C LYS A 1 -21.45 -19.87 -15.86
N TYR A 2 -20.69 -20.58 -15.00
CA TYR A 2 -20.81 -22.04 -14.84
C TYR A 2 -22.24 -22.43 -14.45
N LYS A 3 -22.83 -21.79 -13.45
CA LYS A 3 -24.22 -22.01 -13.02
C LYS A 3 -25.23 -21.71 -14.14
N GLU A 4 -25.00 -20.64 -14.89
CA GLU A 4 -25.87 -20.28 -16.04
C GLU A 4 -25.81 -21.31 -17.18
N SER A 5 -24.65 -21.95 -17.37
CA SER A 5 -24.45 -22.94 -18.44
C SER A 5 -24.88 -24.35 -18.07
N THR A 6 -24.80 -24.71 -16.77
CA THR A 6 -24.97 -26.10 -16.31
C THR A 6 -26.13 -26.29 -15.34
N ASP A 7 -26.75 -25.21 -14.87
CA ASP A 7 -27.73 -25.16 -13.78
C ASP A 7 -27.24 -25.80 -12.47
N LYS A 8 -25.92 -25.86 -12.29
CA LYS A 8 -25.25 -26.40 -11.11
C LYS A 8 -24.45 -25.33 -10.39
N ASP A 9 -24.41 -25.44 -9.07
CA ASP A 9 -23.49 -24.61 -8.28
C ASP A 9 -22.05 -25.10 -8.46
N LEU A 10 -21.11 -24.14 -8.43
CA LEU A 10 -19.70 -24.42 -8.53
C LEU A 10 -19.19 -25.04 -7.22
N ASP A 11 -18.59 -26.22 -7.28
CA ASP A 11 -17.88 -26.79 -6.13
C ASP A 11 -16.49 -26.13 -6.04
N PRO A 12 -16.15 -25.49 -4.89
CA PRO A 12 -14.83 -24.89 -4.68
C PRO A 12 -13.66 -25.89 -4.77
N ASN A 13 -13.91 -27.19 -4.63
CA ASN A 13 -12.90 -28.22 -4.77
C ASN A 13 -12.61 -28.57 -6.26
N GLU A 14 -13.59 -28.35 -7.14
CA GLU A 14 -13.45 -28.62 -8.58
C GLU A 14 -12.87 -27.43 -9.35
N PHE A 15 -12.96 -26.22 -8.80
CA PHE A 15 -12.37 -25.02 -9.38
C PHE A 15 -11.81 -24.13 -8.26
N THR A 16 -10.50 -24.19 -8.11
CA THR A 16 -9.77 -23.56 -7.03
C THR A 16 -9.39 -22.09 -7.35
N SER A 17 -8.92 -21.36 -6.35
CA SER A 17 -8.33 -20.03 -6.55
C SER A 17 -7.15 -20.04 -7.52
N ASN A 18 -6.37 -21.13 -7.56
CA ASN A 18 -5.25 -21.29 -8.49
C ASN A 18 -5.74 -21.42 -9.94
N ASP A 19 -6.86 -22.13 -10.15
CA ASP A 19 -7.47 -22.24 -11.47
C ASP A 19 -8.00 -20.89 -11.93
N ALA A 20 -8.66 -20.14 -11.05
CA ALA A 20 -9.13 -18.80 -11.32
C ALA A 20 -7.97 -17.85 -11.66
N GLU A 21 -6.85 -17.92 -10.92
CA GLU A 21 -5.67 -17.13 -11.21
C GLU A 21 -5.04 -17.49 -12.56
N SER A 22 -5.00 -18.78 -12.91
CA SER A 22 -4.54 -19.24 -14.21
C SER A 22 -5.38 -18.66 -15.35
N ILE A 23 -6.69 -18.62 -15.21
CA ILE A 23 -7.62 -18.00 -16.18
C ILE A 23 -7.34 -16.49 -16.27
N LYS A 24 -7.23 -15.78 -15.13
CA LYS A 24 -6.89 -14.36 -15.07
C LYS A 24 -5.60 -14.06 -15.82
N LYS A 25 -4.53 -14.82 -15.59
CA LYS A 25 -3.24 -14.66 -16.28
C LYS A 25 -3.36 -14.87 -17.78
N ARG A 26 -4.14 -15.85 -18.22
CA ARG A 26 -4.40 -16.07 -19.66
C ARG A 26 -5.19 -14.93 -20.28
N LEU A 27 -6.18 -14.39 -19.59
CA LEU A 27 -6.97 -13.25 -20.05
C LEU A 27 -6.18 -11.94 -20.12
N SER A 28 -5.07 -11.82 -19.37
CA SER A 28 -4.16 -10.68 -19.53
C SER A 28 -3.45 -10.66 -20.89
N ALA A 29 -3.24 -11.84 -21.50
CA ALA A 29 -2.55 -11.99 -22.77
C ALA A 29 -3.45 -12.30 -23.96
N ARG A 30 -4.68 -12.77 -23.71
CA ARG A 30 -5.62 -13.24 -24.73
C ARG A 30 -7.02 -12.72 -24.44
N ASP A 31 -7.84 -12.60 -25.48
CA ASP A 31 -9.22 -12.12 -25.33
C ASP A 31 -10.18 -13.19 -24.81
N LYS A 32 -9.76 -14.46 -24.83
CA LYS A 32 -10.56 -15.58 -24.32
C LYS A 32 -9.69 -16.63 -23.64
N ALA A 33 -10.23 -17.23 -22.58
CA ALA A 33 -9.66 -18.36 -21.88
C ALA A 33 -10.75 -19.37 -21.52
N ASP A 34 -10.42 -20.65 -21.57
CA ASP A 34 -11.35 -21.72 -21.23
C ASP A 34 -10.99 -22.28 -19.85
N ALA A 35 -11.99 -22.42 -18.99
CA ALA A 35 -11.97 -23.14 -17.74
C ALA A 35 -12.60 -24.54 -17.95
N ARG A 36 -11.99 -25.56 -17.38
CA ARG A 36 -12.56 -26.92 -17.35
C ARG A 36 -13.03 -27.19 -15.94
N ILE A 37 -14.32 -27.48 -15.80
CA ILE A 37 -14.99 -27.68 -14.51
C ILE A 37 -15.91 -28.88 -14.66
N SER A 38 -15.69 -29.94 -13.89
CA SER A 38 -16.52 -31.16 -13.91
C SER A 38 -16.74 -31.77 -15.31
N GLY A 39 -15.71 -31.69 -16.18
CA GLY A 39 -15.78 -32.17 -17.56
C GLY A 39 -16.36 -31.18 -18.57
N GLU A 40 -16.96 -30.09 -18.12
CA GLU A 40 -17.49 -29.02 -18.96
C GLU A 40 -16.43 -27.99 -19.30
N VAL A 41 -16.54 -27.39 -20.48
CA VAL A 41 -15.63 -26.30 -20.91
C VAL A 41 -16.40 -24.98 -20.90
N ILE A 42 -16.01 -24.11 -19.98
CA ILE A 42 -16.60 -22.79 -19.82
C ILE A 42 -15.64 -21.73 -20.39
N GLY A 43 -16.02 -21.16 -21.52
CA GLY A 43 -15.26 -20.04 -22.12
C GLY A 43 -15.54 -18.73 -21.38
N VAL A 44 -14.50 -18.02 -21.01
CA VAL A 44 -14.56 -16.68 -20.40
C VAL A 44 -13.82 -15.71 -21.30
N THR A 45 -14.46 -14.58 -21.63
CA THR A 45 -13.81 -13.51 -22.38
C THR A 45 -13.14 -12.51 -21.44
N ARG A 46 -12.18 -11.75 -21.96
CA ARG A 46 -11.57 -10.63 -21.24
C ARG A 46 -12.62 -9.59 -20.84
N GLU A 47 -13.50 -9.23 -21.75
CA GLU A 47 -14.58 -8.28 -21.49
C GLU A 47 -15.49 -8.72 -20.32
N GLU A 48 -15.89 -9.99 -20.28
CA GLU A 48 -16.69 -10.53 -19.17
C GLU A 48 -15.92 -10.44 -17.84
N PHE A 49 -14.63 -10.73 -17.86
CA PHE A 49 -13.77 -10.64 -16.67
C PHE A 49 -13.59 -9.19 -16.22
N GLU A 50 -13.35 -8.26 -17.14
CA GLU A 50 -13.18 -6.83 -16.85
C GLU A 50 -14.47 -6.21 -16.33
N ASN A 51 -15.62 -6.56 -16.91
CA ASN A 51 -16.92 -6.13 -16.40
C ASN A 51 -17.17 -6.65 -14.98
N ALA A 52 -16.85 -7.91 -14.69
CA ALA A 52 -17.01 -8.50 -13.37
C ALA A 52 -16.05 -7.88 -12.32
N SER A 53 -14.89 -7.37 -12.75
CA SER A 53 -13.89 -6.74 -11.87
C SER A 53 -13.96 -5.21 -11.84
N SER A 54 -14.88 -4.59 -12.54
CA SER A 54 -14.99 -3.13 -12.68
C SER A 54 -15.07 -2.39 -11.34
N ASN A 55 -15.78 -2.92 -10.35
CA ASN A 55 -15.86 -2.32 -9.02
C ASN A 55 -14.50 -2.28 -8.31
N LEU A 56 -13.64 -3.29 -8.53
CA LEU A 56 -12.30 -3.31 -7.94
C LEU A 56 -11.40 -2.26 -8.60
N ILE A 57 -11.56 -2.05 -9.89
CA ILE A 57 -10.85 -0.98 -10.61
C ILE A 57 -11.28 0.39 -10.11
N LEU A 58 -12.59 0.63 -9.94
CA LEU A 58 -13.10 1.88 -9.37
C LEU A 58 -12.56 2.14 -7.95
N GLN A 59 -12.47 1.12 -7.11
CA GLN A 59 -11.87 1.26 -5.78
C GLN A 59 -10.39 1.64 -5.87
N ALA A 60 -9.64 1.05 -6.80
CA ALA A 60 -8.24 1.40 -7.01
C ALA A 60 -8.09 2.85 -7.53
N GLU A 61 -8.95 3.29 -8.45
CA GLU A 61 -9.00 4.66 -8.94
C GLU A 61 -9.28 5.66 -7.82
N LEU A 62 -10.26 5.38 -6.98
CA LEU A 62 -10.58 6.22 -5.82
C LEU A 62 -9.40 6.30 -4.82
N ALA A 63 -8.67 5.20 -4.64
CA ALA A 63 -7.48 5.20 -3.80
C ALA A 63 -6.38 6.10 -4.36
N VAL A 64 -6.19 6.12 -5.69
CA VAL A 64 -5.25 7.03 -6.36
C VAL A 64 -5.66 8.49 -6.17
N GLU A 65 -6.92 8.83 -6.43
CA GLU A 65 -7.46 10.18 -6.24
C GLU A 65 -7.31 10.65 -4.79
N THR A 66 -7.62 9.77 -3.83
CA THR A 66 -7.46 10.05 -2.40
C THR A 66 -6.00 10.32 -2.04
N ALA A 67 -5.06 9.54 -2.59
CA ALA A 67 -3.64 9.73 -2.35
C ALA A 67 -3.15 11.08 -2.90
N LEU A 68 -3.54 11.44 -4.11
CA LEU A 68 -3.18 12.72 -4.72
C LEU A 68 -3.76 13.91 -3.95
N SER A 69 -5.02 13.82 -3.52
CA SER A 69 -5.68 14.87 -2.75
C SER A 69 -5.01 15.13 -1.39
N ARG A 70 -4.50 14.07 -0.73
CA ARG A 70 -3.83 14.20 0.57
C ARG A 70 -2.52 14.98 0.51
N ILE A 71 -1.81 14.91 -0.59
CA ILE A 71 -0.50 15.56 -0.78
C ILE A 71 -0.61 16.82 -1.62
N GLU A 72 -1.84 17.22 -1.98
CA GLU A 72 -2.13 18.44 -2.77
C GLU A 72 -1.31 18.53 -4.08
N ILE A 73 -1.06 17.38 -4.70
CA ILE A 73 -0.34 17.29 -5.98
C ILE A 73 -1.34 17.15 -7.11
N ASP A 74 -1.20 17.97 -8.14
CA ASP A 74 -1.96 17.82 -9.37
C ASP A 74 -1.43 16.65 -10.22
N VAL A 75 -2.33 15.99 -10.93
CA VAL A 75 -1.99 14.89 -11.84
C VAL A 75 -0.93 15.29 -12.87
N SER A 76 -0.91 16.57 -13.28
CA SER A 76 0.06 17.11 -14.23
C SER A 76 1.49 17.13 -13.69
N ASP A 77 1.66 17.22 -12.36
CA ASP A 77 2.96 17.27 -11.70
C ASP A 77 3.62 15.89 -11.59
N ILE A 78 2.85 14.83 -11.78
CA ILE A 78 3.39 13.46 -11.79
C ILE A 78 4.22 13.28 -13.07
N THR A 79 5.52 13.09 -12.92
CA THR A 79 6.46 12.90 -14.05
C THR A 79 6.42 11.49 -14.60
N ASP A 80 6.41 10.49 -13.74
CA ASP A 80 6.48 9.08 -14.10
C ASP A 80 5.49 8.24 -13.28
N ILE A 81 4.90 7.26 -13.94
CA ILE A 81 4.02 6.27 -13.32
C ILE A 81 4.64 4.90 -13.54
N ILE A 82 4.94 4.22 -12.44
CA ILE A 82 5.58 2.91 -12.48
C ILE A 82 4.59 1.87 -11.99
N LEU A 83 4.35 0.86 -12.83
CA LEU A 83 3.48 -0.27 -12.50
C LEU A 83 4.29 -1.39 -11.86
N VAL A 84 3.83 -1.85 -10.68
CA VAL A 84 4.45 -2.90 -9.87
C VAL A 84 3.41 -3.91 -9.43
N GLY A 85 3.78 -5.19 -9.43
CA GLY A 85 2.92 -6.30 -9.03
C GLY A 85 2.20 -6.97 -10.19
N GLY A 86 1.89 -8.26 -10.06
CA GLY A 86 1.36 -9.11 -11.12
C GLY A 86 0.01 -8.65 -11.70
N SER A 87 -0.83 -7.99 -10.91
CA SER A 87 -2.14 -7.47 -11.38
C SER A 87 -1.99 -6.34 -12.39
N THR A 88 -0.85 -5.65 -12.43
CA THR A 88 -0.57 -4.60 -13.42
C THR A 88 -0.41 -5.11 -14.84
N ARG A 89 -0.32 -6.43 -15.03
CA ARG A 89 -0.33 -7.09 -16.34
C ARG A 89 -1.72 -7.12 -16.98
N MET A 90 -2.77 -6.82 -16.23
CA MET A 90 -4.13 -6.75 -16.76
C MET A 90 -4.30 -5.47 -17.59
N PRO A 91 -4.79 -5.56 -18.85
CA PRO A 91 -4.97 -4.39 -19.73
C PRO A 91 -5.82 -3.29 -19.09
N ILE A 92 -6.91 -3.65 -18.42
CA ILE A 92 -7.80 -2.69 -17.75
C ILE A 92 -7.08 -1.81 -16.71
N VAL A 93 -6.04 -2.32 -16.04
CA VAL A 93 -5.23 -1.53 -15.09
C VAL A 93 -4.45 -0.45 -15.83
N THR A 94 -3.79 -0.82 -16.92
CA THR A 94 -3.04 0.12 -17.75
C THR A 94 -3.96 1.18 -18.35
N GLU A 95 -5.14 0.80 -18.83
CA GLU A 95 -6.13 1.71 -19.40
C GLU A 95 -6.69 2.67 -18.35
N SER A 96 -6.98 2.17 -17.14
CA SER A 96 -7.40 3.00 -16.01
C SER A 96 -6.36 4.07 -15.67
N ILE A 97 -5.10 3.69 -15.56
CA ILE A 97 -3.99 4.62 -15.29
C ILE A 97 -3.83 5.67 -16.40
N LYS A 98 -3.91 5.25 -17.66
CA LYS A 98 -3.89 6.19 -18.80
C LYS A 98 -5.06 7.18 -18.76
N ARG A 99 -6.23 6.72 -18.34
CA ARG A 99 -7.41 7.55 -18.20
C ARG A 99 -7.25 8.63 -17.14
N ILE A 100 -6.71 8.26 -15.97
CA ILE A 100 -6.51 9.20 -14.84
C ILE A 100 -5.38 10.18 -15.15
N PHE A 101 -4.21 9.67 -15.51
CA PHE A 101 -2.99 10.47 -15.59
C PHE A 101 -2.74 11.09 -16.97
N LYS A 102 -3.48 10.66 -18.01
CA LYS A 102 -3.24 11.06 -19.42
C LYS A 102 -1.80 10.81 -19.88
N LYS A 103 -1.11 9.86 -19.25
CA LYS A 103 0.28 9.47 -19.47
C LYS A 103 0.40 7.96 -19.59
N GLU A 104 1.37 7.50 -20.36
CA GLU A 104 1.70 6.08 -20.45
C GLU A 104 2.46 5.64 -19.19
N PRO A 105 1.99 4.60 -18.50
CA PRO A 105 2.75 4.04 -17.38
C PRO A 105 4.00 3.30 -17.88
N LYS A 106 5.02 3.30 -17.06
CA LYS A 106 6.29 2.59 -17.31
C LYS A 106 6.36 1.30 -16.52
N ILE A 107 6.98 0.29 -17.12
CA ILE A 107 7.31 -0.96 -16.45
C ILE A 107 8.84 -1.05 -16.41
N PHE A 108 9.42 -1.16 -15.23
CA PHE A 108 10.85 -1.37 -15.05
C PHE A 108 11.10 -2.80 -14.57
N GLY A 109 11.88 -3.55 -15.35
CA GLY A 109 12.21 -4.93 -15.02
C GLY A 109 11.00 -5.87 -15.00
N ASN A 110 10.99 -6.77 -14.03
CA ASN A 110 9.87 -7.69 -13.81
C ASN A 110 8.95 -7.11 -12.70
N PRO A 111 7.70 -6.75 -13.00
CA PRO A 111 6.77 -6.22 -12.02
C PRO A 111 6.52 -7.14 -10.82
N ASP A 112 6.64 -8.46 -11.01
CA ASP A 112 6.42 -9.46 -9.95
C ASP A 112 7.57 -9.50 -8.94
N GLU A 113 8.79 -9.12 -9.34
CA GLU A 113 10.00 -9.16 -8.53
C GLU A 113 10.40 -7.80 -7.95
N SER A 114 9.81 -6.71 -8.43
CA SER A 114 10.23 -5.34 -8.09
C SER A 114 10.19 -5.07 -6.59
N VAL A 115 9.20 -5.58 -5.87
CA VAL A 115 9.08 -5.42 -4.41
C VAL A 115 10.20 -6.18 -3.69
N ALA A 116 10.50 -7.41 -4.10
CA ALA A 116 11.56 -8.22 -3.49
C ALA A 116 12.95 -7.60 -3.75
N LEU A 117 13.19 -7.10 -4.96
CA LEU A 117 14.41 -6.37 -5.30
C LEU A 117 14.56 -5.09 -4.50
N GLY A 118 13.48 -4.32 -4.37
CA GLY A 118 13.44 -3.12 -3.54
C GLY A 118 13.74 -3.43 -2.07
N ALA A 119 13.15 -4.48 -1.51
CA ALA A 119 13.44 -4.94 -0.16
C ALA A 119 14.90 -5.35 0.04
N ALA A 120 15.51 -6.02 -0.95
CA ALA A 120 16.93 -6.37 -0.91
C ALA A 120 17.85 -5.14 -0.93
N ILE A 121 17.52 -4.14 -1.74
CA ILE A 121 18.24 -2.85 -1.79
C ILE A 121 18.09 -2.12 -0.44
N TYR A 122 16.87 -2.09 0.12
CA TYR A 122 16.62 -1.48 1.41
C TYR A 122 17.40 -2.17 2.53
N ALA A 123 17.43 -3.51 2.54
CA ALA A 123 18.23 -4.27 3.51
C ALA A 123 19.72 -3.95 3.41
N ALA A 124 20.25 -3.83 2.19
CA ALA A 124 21.65 -3.42 2.00
C ALA A 124 21.90 -1.98 2.47
N TYR A 125 20.97 -1.05 2.20
CA TYR A 125 21.05 0.34 2.66
C TYR A 125 21.08 0.46 4.20
N LYS A 126 20.30 -0.37 4.89
CA LYS A 126 20.25 -0.41 6.37
C LYS A 126 21.37 -1.23 7.03
N SER A 127 22.13 -2.00 6.24
CA SER A 127 23.21 -2.82 6.78
C SER A 127 24.44 -1.99 7.11
N ASP A 128 25.22 -2.46 8.09
CA ASP A 128 26.52 -1.88 8.40
C ASP A 128 27.41 -1.90 7.14
N SER A 129 28.04 -0.79 6.85
CA SER A 129 28.92 -0.63 5.69
C SER A 129 29.97 -1.74 5.59
N ASP A 130 30.48 -2.22 6.75
CA ASP A 130 31.54 -3.24 6.79
C ASP A 130 31.07 -4.63 6.37
N LYS A 131 29.79 -4.88 6.39
CA LYS A 131 29.18 -6.15 5.93
C LYS A 131 28.94 -6.18 4.42
N LEU A 132 29.10 -5.05 3.74
CA LEU A 132 28.89 -4.95 2.29
C LEU A 132 30.19 -5.14 1.54
N ASN A 133 30.11 -5.85 0.43
CA ASN A 133 31.24 -5.97 -0.51
C ASN A 133 31.48 -4.64 -1.27
N PRO A 134 32.63 -4.43 -1.94
CA PRO A 134 32.95 -3.18 -2.62
C PRO A 134 31.92 -2.74 -3.67
N LEU A 135 31.35 -3.68 -4.43
CA LEU A 135 30.33 -3.37 -5.43
C LEU A 135 29.02 -2.91 -4.78
N GLN A 136 28.63 -3.56 -3.68
CA GLN A 136 27.45 -3.15 -2.91
C GLN A 136 27.65 -1.76 -2.29
N LYS A 137 28.83 -1.47 -1.72
CA LYS A 137 29.16 -0.13 -1.19
C LYS A 137 29.04 0.94 -2.27
N GLN A 138 29.60 0.67 -3.45
CA GLN A 138 29.51 1.58 -4.58
C GLN A 138 28.06 1.78 -5.08
N ALA A 139 27.25 0.73 -5.11
CA ALA A 139 25.84 0.85 -5.47
C ALA A 139 25.06 1.65 -4.43
N MET A 140 25.27 1.37 -3.14
CA MET A 140 24.55 2.04 -2.05
C MET A 140 24.95 3.51 -1.89
N SER A 141 26.16 3.91 -2.26
CA SER A 141 26.58 5.33 -2.21
C SER A 141 25.74 6.26 -3.12
N LYS A 142 25.04 5.69 -4.09
CA LYS A 142 24.16 6.42 -5.01
C LYS A 142 22.68 6.37 -4.60
N VAL A 143 22.34 5.63 -3.55
CA VAL A 143 20.97 5.45 -3.06
C VAL A 143 20.75 6.39 -1.88
N SER A 144 19.71 7.22 -1.98
CA SER A 144 19.20 8.00 -0.86
C SER A 144 17.77 7.56 -0.60
N MET A 145 17.50 7.17 0.64
CA MET A 145 16.17 6.77 1.07
C MET A 145 15.72 7.67 2.21
N SER A 146 14.51 8.18 2.14
CA SER A 146 13.84 8.86 3.24
C SER A 146 12.60 8.06 3.62
N GLU A 147 12.36 7.96 4.90
CA GLU A 147 11.19 7.32 5.47
C GLU A 147 10.35 8.38 6.18
N VAL A 148 9.09 8.06 6.41
CA VAL A 148 8.18 8.89 7.18
C VAL A 148 7.50 8.07 8.27
N ALA A 149 7.05 8.74 9.32
CA ALA A 149 6.30 8.11 10.40
C ALA A 149 4.96 7.57 9.85
N PRO A 150 4.65 6.27 10.04
CA PRO A 150 3.44 5.66 9.46
C PRO A 150 2.15 6.03 10.22
N ALA A 151 2.29 6.70 11.36
CA ALA A 151 1.19 7.06 12.26
C ALA A 151 1.59 8.28 13.09
N TYR A 152 0.63 8.84 13.79
CA TYR A 152 0.87 9.81 14.87
C TYR A 152 1.40 9.08 16.09
N PHE A 153 2.48 9.57 16.68
CA PHE A 153 3.02 9.08 17.95
C PHE A 153 2.95 10.17 18.99
N GLY A 154 2.53 9.80 20.19
CA GLY A 154 2.31 10.76 21.27
C GLY A 154 2.42 10.15 22.64
N THR A 155 1.89 10.87 23.61
CA THR A 155 1.82 10.46 25.01
C THR A 155 0.51 10.92 25.64
N LEU A 156 0.10 10.24 26.68
CA LEU A 156 -1.06 10.65 27.48
C LEU A 156 -0.61 11.69 28.53
N ILE A 157 -1.33 12.80 28.56
CA ILE A 157 -1.17 13.85 29.56
C ILE A 157 -2.48 14.09 30.31
N LEU A 158 -2.40 14.64 31.51
CA LEU A 158 -3.55 15.19 32.20
C LEU A 158 -3.70 16.67 31.82
N SER A 159 -4.69 16.93 30.99
CA SER A 159 -5.07 18.29 30.60
C SER A 159 -6.06 18.88 31.60
N GLN A 160 -5.91 20.16 31.94
CA GLN A 160 -6.86 20.88 32.78
C GLN A 160 -7.75 21.71 31.85
N GLN A 161 -8.95 21.23 31.60
CA GLN A 161 -9.99 22.03 30.93
C GLN A 161 -10.91 22.66 31.96
N GLY A 162 -10.83 23.98 32.11
CA GLY A 162 -11.70 24.77 32.97
C GLY A 162 -11.46 24.61 34.48
N LEU A 163 -12.46 24.98 35.30
CA LEU A 163 -12.42 24.96 36.75
C LEU A 163 -12.54 23.51 37.29
N GLY A 164 -11.42 22.78 37.31
CA GLY A 164 -11.26 21.60 38.17
C GLY A 164 -11.37 20.22 37.51
N ASN A 165 -11.78 20.08 36.27
CA ASN A 165 -11.80 18.79 35.62
C ASN A 165 -10.44 18.50 34.95
N ARG A 166 -9.80 17.39 35.34
CA ARG A 166 -8.61 16.85 34.70
C ARG A 166 -9.04 15.69 33.81
N GLU A 167 -8.73 15.77 32.54
CA GLU A 167 -9.00 14.69 31.58
C GLU A 167 -7.69 14.16 30.99
N LEU A 168 -7.64 12.85 30.77
CA LEU A 168 -6.55 12.25 29.99
C LEU A 168 -6.74 12.65 28.54
N GLN A 169 -5.71 13.30 28.00
CA GLN A 169 -5.66 13.72 26.61
C GLN A 169 -4.42 13.14 25.94
N ASN A 170 -4.59 12.68 24.71
CA ASN A 170 -3.46 12.31 23.87
C ASN A 170 -2.78 13.57 23.31
N THR A 171 -1.47 13.67 23.46
CA THR A 171 -0.68 14.74 22.86
C THR A 171 0.22 14.13 21.80
N VAL A 172 0.06 14.58 20.57
CA VAL A 172 0.94 14.16 19.45
C VAL A 172 2.30 14.82 19.60
N ILE A 173 3.36 14.01 19.53
CA ILE A 173 4.76 14.45 19.58
C ILE A 173 5.39 14.34 18.20
N ILE A 174 5.10 13.25 17.47
CA ILE A 174 5.57 13.04 16.10
C ILE A 174 4.33 12.89 15.22
N ALA A 175 4.18 13.79 14.27
CA ALA A 175 3.08 13.75 13.32
C ALA A 175 3.23 12.59 12.34
N LYS A 176 2.11 12.10 11.85
CA LYS A 176 2.10 11.18 10.71
C LYS A 176 2.73 11.89 9.51
N ASP A 177 3.47 11.11 8.70
CA ASP A 177 4.19 11.57 7.52
C ASP A 177 5.41 12.49 7.82
N GLU A 178 5.74 12.70 9.11
CA GLU A 178 6.99 13.37 9.50
C GLU A 178 8.21 12.55 9.08
N LYS A 179 9.24 13.19 8.54
CA LYS A 179 10.47 12.51 8.11
C LYS A 179 11.21 11.86 9.27
N ILE A 180 11.59 10.61 9.11
CA ILE A 180 12.38 9.85 10.09
C ILE A 180 13.76 9.44 9.53
N PRO A 181 14.81 9.33 10.36
CA PRO A 181 14.77 9.47 11.81
C PRO A 181 14.60 10.94 12.26
N CYS A 182 13.74 11.16 13.26
CA CYS A 182 13.58 12.46 13.91
C CYS A 182 13.70 12.32 15.43
N SER A 183 13.95 13.41 16.11
CA SER A 183 13.93 13.51 17.56
C SER A 183 13.20 14.79 17.94
N VAL A 184 12.10 14.63 18.68
CA VAL A 184 11.28 15.73 19.17
C VAL A 184 11.29 15.70 20.68
N THR A 185 11.46 16.85 21.30
CA THR A 185 11.45 17.00 22.76
C THR A 185 10.32 17.92 23.16
N GLU A 186 9.43 17.41 24.02
CA GLU A 186 8.35 18.18 24.62
C GLU A 186 8.54 18.29 26.12
N SER A 187 8.10 19.40 26.70
CA SER A 187 8.24 19.66 28.11
C SER A 187 6.89 19.57 28.81
N TYR A 188 6.83 18.77 29.83
CA TYR A 188 5.63 18.60 30.67
C TYR A 188 5.96 18.93 32.12
N TYR A 189 4.93 19.29 32.89
CA TYR A 189 5.05 19.63 34.30
C TYR A 189 4.40 18.56 35.17
N THR A 190 4.92 18.38 36.37
CA THR A 190 4.31 17.53 37.38
C THR A 190 2.97 18.13 37.86
N ILE A 191 2.04 17.26 38.22
CA ILE A 191 0.68 17.67 38.68
C ILE A 191 0.61 17.97 40.17
N SER A 192 1.65 17.67 40.91
CA SER A 192 1.77 17.93 42.35
C SER A 192 3.19 18.20 42.76
N ASP A 193 3.35 18.98 43.84
CA ASP A 193 4.64 19.21 44.43
C ASP A 193 5.27 17.90 44.96
N ASN A 194 6.59 17.75 44.79
CA ASN A 194 7.36 16.57 45.20
C ASN A 194 6.93 15.25 44.53
N GLN A 195 6.34 15.29 43.35
CA GLN A 195 6.06 14.10 42.55
C GLN A 195 7.37 13.38 42.20
N THR A 196 7.48 12.09 42.59
CA THR A 196 8.70 11.29 42.44
C THR A 196 8.70 10.35 41.22
N GLY A 197 7.59 10.25 40.51
CA GLY A 197 7.44 9.39 39.34
C GLY A 197 6.50 9.96 38.30
N VAL A 198 6.73 9.57 37.05
CA VAL A 198 5.87 9.90 35.91
C VAL A 198 5.67 8.66 35.08
N ASP A 199 4.42 8.34 34.74
CA ASP A 199 4.11 7.29 33.79
C ASP A 199 4.17 7.87 32.36
N CYS A 200 5.11 7.34 31.58
CA CYS A 200 5.28 7.72 30.17
C CYS A 200 4.61 6.66 29.28
N THR A 201 3.39 6.88 28.90
CA THR A 201 2.65 6.01 27.98
C THR A 201 2.90 6.48 26.55
N VAL A 202 3.45 5.62 25.69
CA VAL A 202 3.58 5.90 24.26
C VAL A 202 2.28 5.51 23.57
N THR A 203 1.72 6.42 22.79
CA THR A 203 0.52 6.20 22.01
C THR A 203 0.85 6.17 20.51
N GLN A 204 0.05 5.42 19.76
CA GLN A 204 0.10 5.37 18.29
C GLN A 204 -1.33 5.43 17.77
N SER A 205 -1.61 6.34 16.82
CA SER A 205 -2.93 6.52 16.21
C SER A 205 -2.82 6.77 14.71
N GLN A 206 -3.88 6.46 13.98
CA GLN A 206 -4.02 6.84 12.56
C GLN A 206 -4.65 8.23 12.40
N THR A 207 -5.23 8.76 13.46
CA THR A 207 -5.82 10.10 13.57
C THR A 207 -5.05 10.92 14.60
N GLU A 208 -5.19 12.22 14.54
CA GLU A 208 -4.53 13.17 15.45
C GLU A 208 -5.13 13.15 16.88
N GLU A 209 -6.37 12.65 16.99
CA GLU A 209 -7.11 12.52 18.24
C GLU A 209 -6.91 11.15 18.93
#